data_2172a431cadf9007127d3d9435bb38e9
#
_entry.id   2172a431cadf9007127d3d9435bb38e9
#
_cell.length_a   1.000
_cell.length_b   1.000
_cell.length_c   1.000
_cell.angle_alpha   90.00
_cell.angle_beta   90.00
_cell.angle_gamma   90.00
#
_symmetry.space_group_name_H-M   'P 1'
#
loop_
_entity.id
_entity.type
_entity.pdbx_description
1 polymer ?
#
loop_
_entity_poly.entity_id
_entity_poly.type
_entity_poly.pdbx_seq_one_letter_code
_entity_poly.pdbx_strand_id
1 'polypeptide(L)'
;MNNFTCVSCGKKLSPSEINKKATVCKYCFDKARVERIQTEDFLKENFTKTWSATIFKNYVLYFKELGIGVSTIRRHTSKVLQVLQAAENELLRSSDINEGWLVSTLEKIPNSKGVKSSLFNFLIKEGYLSFNADEGILNSIRELLKQVPKGFMRLLEIYFNERMELRNRQVKFNARNPLSLLTVKTDIEIFVRLVRWFQINCIHIESWDTVQQEDIHKFLLTLTPKHREIVRKDLLVLFKLAKRKRQITHIPILDIKSRELPPTIESLTFDEQVRVAKVIKSRLYEQPLECLLTTLCFYHGLSSSHIRNIKISDIKVDLKAIYLNERSPIYLSNDELILINEYIKQRSNIRNVQNKPFLILSASSSEVYQDRPINNAFIARKVKAFCGFTPKSLRITCFSMIASNFGPQILVEG
;
A
#
# COMPACT_ATOMS: atom_id res chain seq x y z
N MET A 1 0.53 -54.32 -4.00
CA MET A 1 0.91 -52.89 -3.87
C MET A 1 0.48 -52.43 -2.50
N ASN A 2 1.43 -52.18 -1.61
CA ASN A 2 1.10 -51.73 -0.24
C ASN A 2 0.51 -50.31 -0.33
N ASN A 3 -0.80 -50.19 -0.08
CA ASN A 3 -1.48 -48.91 -0.02
C ASN A 3 -1.09 -48.20 1.29
N PHE A 4 -0.02 -47.42 1.25
CA PHE A 4 0.35 -46.57 2.38
C PHE A 4 -0.67 -45.44 2.52
N THR A 5 -1.53 -45.53 3.53
CA THR A 5 -2.59 -44.56 3.85
C THR A 5 -2.33 -43.91 5.20
N CYS A 6 -2.74 -42.67 5.34
CA CYS A 6 -2.70 -41.92 6.60
C CYS A 6 -3.66 -42.56 7.64
N VAL A 7 -3.14 -42.89 8.78
CA VAL A 7 -3.93 -43.49 9.88
C VAL A 7 -5.05 -42.55 10.37
N SER A 8 -4.86 -41.22 10.29
CA SER A 8 -5.83 -40.25 10.79
C SER A 8 -6.95 -39.90 9.80
N CYS A 9 -6.75 -39.95 8.48
CA CYS A 9 -7.75 -39.48 7.50
C CYS A 9 -7.95 -40.42 6.31
N GLY A 10 -7.25 -41.54 6.24
CA GLY A 10 -7.35 -42.52 5.16
C GLY A 10 -6.79 -42.13 3.80
N LYS A 11 -6.29 -40.89 3.63
CA LYS A 11 -5.69 -40.42 2.36
C LYS A 11 -4.37 -41.13 2.08
N LYS A 12 -4.09 -41.41 0.81
CA LYS A 12 -2.78 -41.93 0.37
C LYS A 12 -1.67 -40.99 0.78
N LEU A 13 -0.59 -41.54 1.34
CA LEU A 13 0.63 -40.81 1.68
C LEU A 13 1.40 -40.46 0.38
N SER A 14 2.02 -39.28 0.38
CA SER A 14 2.89 -38.86 -0.72
C SER A 14 4.19 -39.66 -0.73
N PRO A 15 4.88 -39.78 -1.87
CA PRO A 15 6.18 -40.49 -1.96
C PRO A 15 7.21 -39.98 -0.92
N SER A 16 7.24 -38.69 -0.64
CA SER A 16 8.12 -38.09 0.35
C SER A 16 7.77 -38.48 1.80
N GLU A 17 6.49 -38.71 2.09
CA GLU A 17 6.03 -39.18 3.40
C GLU A 17 6.31 -40.66 3.59
N ILE A 18 6.13 -41.47 2.53
CA ILE A 18 6.46 -42.89 2.54
C ILE A 18 7.97 -43.09 2.78
N ASN A 19 8.81 -42.35 2.07
CA ASN A 19 10.27 -42.41 2.25
C ASN A 19 10.71 -42.06 3.68
N LYS A 20 9.95 -41.19 4.37
CA LYS A 20 10.17 -40.83 5.78
C LYS A 20 9.52 -41.80 6.77
N LYS A 21 8.92 -42.90 6.29
CA LYS A 21 8.18 -43.86 7.13
C LYS A 21 7.06 -43.21 7.95
N ALA A 22 6.42 -42.15 7.41
CA ALA A 22 5.35 -41.45 8.10
C ALA A 22 4.09 -42.30 8.16
N THR A 23 3.46 -42.40 9.32
CA THR A 23 2.14 -43.07 9.51
C THR A 23 0.97 -42.09 9.31
N VAL A 24 1.27 -40.77 9.37
CA VAL A 24 0.28 -39.68 9.26
C VAL A 24 0.70 -38.74 8.16
N CYS A 25 -0.24 -38.31 7.31
CA CYS A 25 0.05 -37.33 6.27
C CYS A 25 0.41 -35.95 6.87
N LYS A 26 1.13 -35.16 6.12
CA LYS A 26 1.61 -33.82 6.53
C LYS A 26 0.45 -32.94 7.04
N TYR A 27 -0.70 -32.98 6.38
CA TYR A 27 -1.86 -32.19 6.78
C TYR A 27 -2.36 -32.57 8.20
N CYS A 28 -2.56 -33.87 8.45
CA CYS A 28 -3.01 -34.36 9.76
C CYS A 28 -1.96 -34.09 10.87
N PHE A 29 -0.68 -34.26 10.54
CA PHE A 29 0.40 -33.90 11.44
C PHE A 29 0.41 -32.40 11.81
N ASP A 30 0.28 -31.53 10.80
CA ASP A 30 0.23 -30.08 11.00
C ASP A 30 -1.04 -29.69 11.78
N LYS A 31 -2.18 -30.34 11.52
CA LYS A 31 -3.45 -30.11 12.23
C LYS A 31 -3.32 -30.46 13.72
N ALA A 32 -2.86 -31.64 14.04
CA ALA A 32 -2.64 -32.06 15.43
C ALA A 32 -1.69 -31.12 16.17
N ARG A 33 -0.64 -30.65 15.49
CA ARG A 33 0.30 -29.68 16.07
C ARG A 33 -0.34 -28.32 16.31
N VAL A 34 -1.19 -27.83 15.41
CA VAL A 34 -1.94 -26.57 15.59
C VAL A 34 -2.99 -26.70 16.69
N GLU A 35 -3.54 -27.86 16.92
CA GLU A 35 -4.45 -28.13 18.03
C GLU A 35 -3.68 -28.13 19.36
N ARG A 36 -2.52 -28.83 19.42
CA ARG A 36 -1.66 -28.87 20.62
C ARG A 36 -1.20 -27.49 21.08
N ILE A 37 -0.77 -26.62 20.17
CA ILE A 37 -0.24 -25.27 20.56
C ILE A 37 -1.32 -24.35 21.17
N GLN A 38 -2.59 -24.76 21.20
CA GLN A 38 -3.69 -24.02 21.82
C GLN A 38 -4.07 -24.58 23.20
N THR A 39 -3.49 -25.71 23.60
CA THR A 39 -3.75 -26.29 24.93
C THR A 39 -3.15 -25.44 26.02
N GLU A 40 -3.79 -25.41 27.19
CA GLU A 40 -3.28 -24.68 28.35
C GLU A 40 -1.92 -25.20 28.79
N ASP A 41 -1.68 -26.50 28.69
CA ASP A 41 -0.40 -27.12 29.07
C ASP A 41 0.73 -26.58 28.17
N PHE A 42 0.52 -26.55 26.86
CA PHE A 42 1.50 -25.98 25.93
C PHE A 42 1.78 -24.50 26.23
N LEU A 43 0.75 -23.71 26.54
CA LEU A 43 0.92 -22.30 26.86
C LEU A 43 1.71 -22.12 28.17
N LYS A 44 1.42 -22.90 29.20
CA LYS A 44 2.16 -22.88 30.48
C LYS A 44 3.61 -23.34 30.33
N GLU A 45 3.88 -24.34 29.48
CA GLU A 45 5.23 -24.82 29.18
C GLU A 45 6.10 -23.77 28.46
N ASN A 46 5.51 -22.91 27.63
CA ASN A 46 6.24 -22.03 26.74
C ASN A 46 6.22 -20.56 27.13
N PHE A 47 5.33 -20.16 28.04
CA PHE A 47 5.17 -18.77 28.48
C PHE A 47 5.10 -18.67 30.01
N THR A 48 5.84 -17.70 30.53
CA THR A 48 5.84 -17.36 31.97
C THR A 48 4.85 -16.24 32.28
N LYS A 49 4.60 -15.34 31.29
CA LYS A 49 3.69 -14.19 31.43
C LYS A 49 2.36 -14.46 30.75
N THR A 50 1.28 -14.18 31.46
CA THR A 50 -0.11 -14.42 30.94
C THR A 50 -0.44 -13.62 29.69
N TRP A 51 0.09 -12.40 29.56
CA TRP A 51 -0.17 -11.55 28.42
C TRP A 51 0.44 -12.12 27.11
N SER A 52 1.62 -12.72 27.16
CA SER A 52 2.28 -13.34 26.00
C SER A 52 1.55 -14.60 25.55
N ALA A 53 1.12 -15.44 26.48
CA ALA A 53 0.27 -16.60 26.23
C ALA A 53 -1.06 -16.18 25.56
N THR A 54 -1.68 -15.09 26.05
CA THR A 54 -2.92 -14.55 25.49
C THR A 54 -2.71 -14.03 24.06
N ILE A 55 -1.66 -13.25 23.81
CA ILE A 55 -1.31 -12.77 22.46
C ILE A 55 -1.08 -13.95 21.52
N PHE A 56 -0.36 -14.99 21.95
CA PHE A 56 -0.11 -16.17 21.13
C PHE A 56 -1.39 -16.91 20.77
N LYS A 57 -2.25 -17.18 21.77
CA LYS A 57 -3.55 -17.83 21.56
C LYS A 57 -4.43 -17.05 20.59
N ASN A 58 -4.54 -15.75 20.79
CA ASN A 58 -5.32 -14.86 19.91
C ASN A 58 -4.76 -14.80 18.49
N TYR A 59 -3.43 -14.84 18.32
CA TYR A 59 -2.81 -14.91 17.01
C TYR A 59 -3.17 -16.19 16.25
N VAL A 60 -3.20 -17.33 16.92
CA VAL A 60 -3.62 -18.60 16.30
C VAL A 60 -5.09 -18.56 15.90
N LEU A 61 -5.96 -18.01 16.75
CA LEU A 61 -7.38 -17.83 16.46
C LEU A 61 -7.58 -16.88 15.28
N TYR A 62 -6.89 -15.76 15.25
CA TYR A 62 -6.90 -14.80 14.14
C TYR A 62 -6.61 -15.46 12.79
N PHE A 63 -5.61 -16.35 12.72
CA PHE A 63 -5.29 -17.07 11.48
C PHE A 63 -6.35 -18.08 11.09
N LYS A 64 -7.00 -18.73 12.06
CA LYS A 64 -8.13 -19.65 11.81
C LYS A 64 -9.34 -18.89 11.27
N GLU A 65 -9.67 -17.75 11.86
CA GLU A 65 -10.74 -16.86 11.40
C GLU A 65 -10.51 -16.38 9.96
N LEU A 66 -9.27 -16.13 9.58
CA LEU A 66 -8.89 -15.77 8.23
C LEU A 66 -8.97 -16.94 7.22
N GLY A 67 -9.28 -18.14 7.67
CA GLY A 67 -9.34 -19.34 6.82
C GLY A 67 -7.98 -19.80 6.29
N ILE A 68 -6.89 -19.42 6.96
CA ILE A 68 -5.52 -19.76 6.52
C ILE A 68 -5.25 -21.24 6.73
N GLY A 69 -4.62 -21.88 5.75
CA GLY A 69 -4.30 -23.30 5.77
C GLY A 69 -3.38 -23.69 6.95
N VAL A 70 -3.63 -24.86 7.54
CA VAL A 70 -2.99 -25.38 8.75
C VAL A 70 -1.46 -25.39 8.69
N SER A 71 -0.87 -25.74 7.55
CA SER A 71 0.59 -25.74 7.37
C SER A 71 1.20 -24.33 7.45
N THR A 72 0.46 -23.33 7.01
CA THR A 72 0.88 -21.92 7.12
C THR A 72 0.76 -21.45 8.56
N ILE A 73 -0.33 -21.77 9.25
CA ILE A 73 -0.51 -21.48 10.69
C ILE A 73 0.67 -22.05 11.48
N ARG A 74 0.99 -23.34 11.30
CA ARG A 74 2.12 -23.99 11.99
C ARG A 74 3.45 -23.24 11.76
N ARG A 75 3.75 -22.86 10.53
CA ARG A 75 4.98 -22.15 10.19
C ARG A 75 5.07 -20.79 10.85
N HIS A 76 3.98 -20.04 10.84
CA HIS A 76 3.92 -18.72 11.44
C HIS A 76 3.99 -18.77 12.97
N THR A 77 3.22 -19.65 13.59
CA THR A 77 3.16 -19.78 15.06
C THR A 77 4.50 -20.17 15.67
N SER A 78 5.30 -21.00 14.98
CA SER A 78 6.67 -21.32 15.44
C SER A 78 7.57 -20.07 15.54
N LYS A 79 7.41 -19.10 14.65
CA LYS A 79 8.18 -17.85 14.68
C LYS A 79 7.61 -16.83 15.67
N VAL A 80 6.28 -16.75 15.75
CA VAL A 80 5.62 -15.88 16.74
C VAL A 80 5.91 -16.33 18.17
N LEU A 81 6.00 -17.64 18.39
CA LEU A 81 6.44 -18.18 19.69
C LEU A 81 7.83 -17.62 20.08
N GLN A 82 8.81 -17.67 19.17
CA GLN A 82 10.14 -17.12 19.41
C GLN A 82 10.13 -15.61 19.68
N VAL A 83 9.29 -14.84 18.94
CA VAL A 83 9.15 -13.40 19.17
C VAL A 83 8.56 -13.11 20.54
N LEU A 84 7.52 -13.84 20.95
CA LEU A 84 6.86 -13.60 22.23
C LEU A 84 7.70 -14.08 23.42
N GLN A 85 8.50 -15.13 23.25
CA GLN A 85 9.50 -15.55 24.26
C GLN A 85 10.59 -14.49 24.43
N ALA A 86 11.08 -13.89 23.33
CA ALA A 86 11.99 -12.75 23.40
C ALA A 86 11.32 -11.55 24.11
N ALA A 87 10.03 -11.30 23.82
CA ALA A 87 9.27 -10.25 24.48
C ALA A 87 9.14 -10.47 26.00
N GLU A 88 8.96 -11.69 26.46
CA GLU A 88 8.93 -12.00 27.91
C GLU A 88 10.24 -11.67 28.62
N ASN A 89 11.35 -11.86 27.92
CA ASN A 89 12.67 -11.60 28.48
C ASN A 89 13.03 -10.10 28.48
N GLU A 90 12.60 -9.37 27.48
CA GLU A 90 13.02 -7.99 27.23
C GLU A 90 11.97 -6.94 27.66
N LEU A 91 10.68 -7.28 27.71
CA LEU A 91 9.59 -6.34 27.97
C LEU A 91 8.83 -6.68 29.25
N LEU A 92 8.39 -5.66 29.99
CA LEU A 92 7.61 -5.85 31.21
C LEU A 92 6.14 -6.10 30.92
N ARG A 93 5.56 -5.39 29.95
CA ARG A 93 4.12 -5.39 29.62
C ARG A 93 3.91 -5.50 28.11
N SER A 94 2.74 -5.94 27.70
CA SER A 94 2.32 -5.96 26.29
C SER A 94 2.29 -4.57 25.65
N SER A 95 2.04 -3.52 26.45
CA SER A 95 2.07 -2.12 25.99
C SER A 95 3.46 -1.62 25.58
N ASP A 96 4.52 -2.31 25.98
CA ASP A 96 5.90 -1.96 25.68
C ASP A 96 6.32 -2.47 24.29
N ILE A 97 5.49 -3.29 23.65
CA ILE A 97 5.68 -3.75 22.28
C ILE A 97 5.55 -2.55 21.35
N ASN A 98 6.65 -2.16 20.72
CA ASN A 98 6.66 -1.11 19.71
C ASN A 98 7.25 -1.60 18.38
N GLU A 99 7.04 -0.83 17.32
CA GLU A 99 7.47 -1.22 15.97
C GLU A 99 8.98 -1.45 15.88
N GLY A 100 9.79 -0.57 16.47
CA GLY A 100 11.25 -0.66 16.44
C GLY A 100 11.77 -1.95 17.10
N TRP A 101 11.26 -2.26 18.31
CA TRP A 101 11.58 -3.48 19.01
C TRP A 101 11.18 -4.73 18.20
N LEU A 102 9.96 -4.73 17.67
CA LEU A 102 9.44 -5.87 16.90
C LEU A 102 10.25 -6.13 15.62
N VAL A 103 10.66 -5.07 14.92
CA VAL A 103 11.51 -5.19 13.72
C VAL A 103 12.86 -5.77 14.09
N SER A 104 13.54 -5.21 15.12
CA SER A 104 14.87 -5.68 15.54
C SER A 104 14.85 -7.14 16.02
N THR A 105 13.77 -7.54 16.71
CA THR A 105 13.61 -8.93 17.18
C THR A 105 13.36 -9.88 16.01
N LEU A 106 12.51 -9.49 15.04
CA LEU A 106 12.26 -10.30 13.84
C LEU A 106 13.50 -10.45 12.96
N GLU A 107 14.39 -9.47 12.91
CA GLU A 107 15.65 -9.56 12.16
C GLU A 107 16.61 -10.59 12.75
N LYS A 108 16.57 -10.81 14.05
CA LYS A 108 17.37 -11.84 14.76
C LYS A 108 16.84 -13.26 14.51
N ILE A 109 15.55 -13.41 14.10
CA ILE A 109 14.91 -14.72 13.92
C ILE A 109 15.03 -15.16 12.44
N PRO A 110 15.70 -16.28 12.13
CA PRO A 110 15.86 -16.78 10.77
C PRO A 110 14.50 -17.03 10.07
N ASN A 111 14.41 -16.67 8.79
CA ASN A 111 13.21 -16.88 7.96
C ASN A 111 11.91 -16.23 8.50
N SER A 112 12.04 -15.10 9.24
CA SER A 112 10.91 -14.37 9.81
C SER A 112 10.18 -13.43 8.81
N LYS A 113 10.76 -13.15 7.62
CA LYS A 113 10.22 -12.19 6.64
C LYS A 113 8.74 -12.41 6.30
N GLY A 114 8.31 -13.68 6.14
CA GLY A 114 6.92 -14.03 5.86
C GLY A 114 5.95 -13.80 7.02
N VAL A 115 6.46 -13.71 8.25
CA VAL A 115 5.65 -13.54 9.47
C VAL A 115 5.48 -12.07 9.83
N LYS A 116 6.42 -11.22 9.44
CA LYS A 116 6.44 -9.80 9.79
C LYS A 116 5.09 -9.12 9.52
N SER A 117 4.62 -9.14 8.28
CA SER A 117 3.37 -8.45 7.91
C SER A 117 2.15 -8.99 8.64
N SER A 118 2.06 -10.31 8.86
CA SER A 118 0.91 -10.92 9.52
C SER A 118 0.89 -10.63 11.02
N LEU A 119 2.04 -10.65 11.67
CA LEU A 119 2.15 -10.32 13.09
C LEU A 119 1.88 -8.83 13.34
N PHE A 120 2.41 -7.95 12.52
CA PHE A 120 2.10 -6.52 12.57
C PHE A 120 0.59 -6.25 12.43
N ASN A 121 -0.05 -6.81 11.39
CA ASN A 121 -1.47 -6.62 11.17
C ASN A 121 -2.32 -7.14 12.35
N PHE A 122 -1.94 -8.26 12.93
CA PHE A 122 -2.60 -8.81 14.10
C PHE A 122 -2.44 -7.89 15.31
N LEU A 123 -1.20 -7.48 15.64
CA LEU A 123 -0.92 -6.64 16.81
C LEU A 123 -1.61 -5.27 16.71
N ILE A 124 -1.70 -4.71 15.48
CA ILE A 124 -2.45 -3.47 15.23
C ILE A 124 -3.96 -3.70 15.42
N LYS A 125 -4.50 -4.81 14.89
CA LYS A 125 -5.92 -5.15 15.03
C LYS A 125 -6.35 -5.30 16.47
N GLU A 126 -5.50 -5.94 17.28
CA GLU A 126 -5.76 -6.19 18.70
C GLU A 126 -5.37 -4.99 19.61
N GLY A 127 -4.87 -3.88 19.03
CA GLY A 127 -4.53 -2.67 19.77
C GLY A 127 -3.21 -2.73 20.56
N TYR A 128 -2.39 -3.77 20.35
CA TYR A 128 -1.05 -3.86 20.97
C TYR A 128 -0.02 -2.96 20.28
N LEU A 129 -0.26 -2.60 19.04
CA LEU A 129 0.55 -1.66 18.26
C LEU A 129 -0.33 -0.54 17.72
N SER A 130 0.09 0.70 17.88
CA SER A 130 -0.48 1.82 17.15
C SER A 130 0.16 1.87 15.76
N PHE A 131 -0.67 1.80 14.73
CA PHE A 131 -0.18 1.97 13.35
C PHE A 131 0.08 3.45 13.09
N ASN A 132 1.35 3.83 13.09
CA ASN A 132 1.78 5.13 12.57
C ASN A 132 2.39 4.93 11.17
N ALA A 133 1.57 5.12 10.13
CA ALA A 133 2.00 5.01 8.74
C ALA A 133 3.16 5.96 8.42
N ASP A 134 3.19 7.11 9.07
CA ASP A 134 4.23 8.12 8.91
C ASP A 134 5.57 7.64 9.45
N GLU A 135 5.57 6.92 10.57
CA GLU A 135 6.81 6.41 11.18
C GLU A 135 7.50 5.34 10.31
N GLY A 136 6.75 4.46 9.69
CA GLY A 136 7.29 3.49 8.71
C GLY A 136 7.97 4.19 7.52
N ILE A 137 7.39 5.29 7.02
CA ILE A 137 8.00 6.09 5.95
C ILE A 137 9.25 6.81 6.45
N LEU A 138 9.20 7.42 7.65
CA LEU A 138 10.35 8.10 8.26
C LEU A 138 11.53 7.16 8.48
N ASN A 139 11.29 5.96 8.99
CA ASN A 139 12.32 4.94 9.14
C ASN A 139 12.93 4.56 7.80
N SER A 140 12.11 4.40 6.75
CA SER A 140 12.58 4.15 5.39
C SER A 140 13.47 5.28 4.86
N ILE A 141 13.14 6.54 5.13
CA ILE A 141 13.96 7.70 4.76
C ILE A 141 15.31 7.68 5.52
N ARG A 142 15.28 7.41 6.82
CA ARG A 142 16.51 7.31 7.65
C ARG A 142 17.45 6.22 7.12
N GLU A 143 16.92 5.07 6.74
CA GLU A 143 17.73 3.98 6.15
C GLU A 143 18.31 4.35 4.78
N LEU A 144 17.59 5.12 3.96
CA LEU A 144 18.13 5.65 2.71
C LEU A 144 19.29 6.62 2.97
N LEU A 145 19.13 7.52 3.92
CA LEU A 145 20.17 8.51 4.27
C LEU A 145 21.44 7.83 4.79
N LYS A 146 21.33 6.78 5.63
CA LYS A 146 22.50 6.04 6.12
C LYS A 146 23.40 5.47 5.01
N GLN A 147 22.87 5.28 3.81
CA GLN A 147 23.61 4.73 2.66
C GLN A 147 24.35 5.79 1.86
N VAL A 148 24.23 7.06 2.25
CA VAL A 148 24.82 8.20 1.54
C VAL A 148 26.21 8.50 2.08
N PRO A 149 27.25 8.69 1.22
CA PRO A 149 28.58 9.10 1.65
C PRO A 149 28.57 10.46 2.37
N LYS A 150 29.53 10.64 3.29
CA LYS A 150 29.61 11.84 4.14
C LYS A 150 29.58 13.17 3.36
N GLY A 151 30.26 13.24 2.20
CA GLY A 151 30.30 14.45 1.37
C GLY A 151 28.94 14.89 0.81
N PHE A 152 27.99 13.97 0.72
CA PHE A 152 26.64 14.23 0.22
C PHE A 152 25.58 14.31 1.33
N MET A 153 25.85 13.74 2.51
CA MET A 153 24.89 13.56 3.59
C MET A 153 24.29 14.87 4.07
N ARG A 154 25.14 15.84 4.39
CA ARG A 154 24.73 17.10 5.02
C ARG A 154 23.62 17.84 4.26
N LEU A 155 23.71 17.91 2.93
CA LEU A 155 22.68 18.59 2.13
C LEU A 155 21.35 17.83 2.17
N LEU A 156 21.37 16.50 2.12
CA LEU A 156 20.15 15.70 2.17
C LEU A 156 19.47 15.77 3.53
N GLU A 157 20.23 15.85 4.61
CA GLU A 157 19.69 16.11 5.97
C GLU A 157 19.03 17.49 6.07
N ILE A 158 19.69 18.53 5.54
CA ILE A 158 19.11 19.88 5.48
C ILE A 158 17.81 19.87 4.67
N TYR A 159 17.79 19.19 3.52
CA TYR A 159 16.61 19.06 2.68
C TYR A 159 15.48 18.37 3.44
N PHE A 160 15.76 17.22 4.05
CA PHE A 160 14.79 16.47 4.83
C PHE A 160 14.19 17.30 5.96
N ASN A 161 15.04 17.97 6.74
CA ASN A 161 14.59 18.79 7.86
C ASN A 161 13.71 19.96 7.42
N GLU A 162 14.07 20.69 6.35
CA GLU A 162 13.23 21.78 5.81
C GLU A 162 11.86 21.26 5.31
N ARG A 163 11.84 20.08 4.65
CA ARG A 163 10.59 19.46 4.22
C ARG A 163 9.72 19.06 5.40
N MET A 164 10.31 18.50 6.45
CA MET A 164 9.60 18.14 7.68
C MET A 164 9.04 19.38 8.39
N GLU A 165 9.82 20.45 8.51
CA GLU A 165 9.33 21.71 9.08
C GLU A 165 8.17 22.31 8.27
N LEU A 166 8.27 22.28 6.94
CA LEU A 166 7.19 22.73 6.05
C LEU A 166 5.92 21.91 6.29
N ARG A 167 6.04 20.57 6.29
CA ARG A 167 4.92 19.67 6.56
C ARG A 167 4.29 19.96 7.92
N ASN A 168 5.11 20.04 8.97
CA ASN A 168 4.62 20.27 10.34
C ASN A 168 3.87 21.60 10.45
N ARG A 169 4.36 22.66 9.81
CA ARG A 169 3.64 23.94 9.70
C ARG A 169 2.32 23.80 8.97
N GLN A 170 2.30 23.11 7.82
CA GLN A 170 1.09 22.89 7.03
C GLN A 170 0.03 22.09 7.82
N VAL A 171 0.45 21.03 8.54
CA VAL A 171 -0.45 20.24 9.41
C VAL A 171 -0.98 21.11 10.56
N LYS A 172 -0.10 21.88 11.21
CA LYS A 172 -0.49 22.77 12.32
C LYS A 172 -1.53 23.80 11.91
N PHE A 173 -1.44 24.33 10.69
CA PHE A 173 -2.37 25.32 10.16
C PHE A 173 -3.52 24.71 9.34
N ASN A 174 -3.75 23.38 9.45
CA ASN A 174 -4.81 22.66 8.75
C ASN A 174 -4.85 22.95 7.23
N ALA A 175 -3.66 23.01 6.60
CA ALA A 175 -3.59 23.19 5.15
C ALA A 175 -4.34 22.04 4.45
N ARG A 176 -5.13 22.35 3.42
CA ARG A 176 -5.96 21.41 2.68
C ARG A 176 -5.19 20.21 2.15
N ASN A 177 -3.95 20.40 1.70
CA ASN A 177 -3.09 19.34 1.18
C ASN A 177 -1.67 19.50 1.76
N PRO A 178 -1.42 19.04 2.99
CA PRO A 178 -0.09 19.12 3.57
C PRO A 178 0.88 18.23 2.79
N LEU A 179 2.15 18.60 2.76
CA LEU A 179 3.21 17.86 2.09
C LEU A 179 3.22 16.40 2.57
N SER A 180 3.08 15.47 1.64
CA SER A 180 3.09 14.03 1.94
C SER A 180 4.50 13.55 2.28
N LEU A 181 4.64 12.75 3.34
CA LEU A 181 5.91 12.06 3.64
C LEU A 181 6.36 11.14 2.51
N LEU A 182 5.41 10.57 1.76
CA LEU A 182 5.74 9.76 0.59
C LEU A 182 6.40 10.61 -0.51
N THR A 183 5.99 11.86 -0.69
CA THR A 183 6.66 12.80 -1.61
C THR A 183 8.09 13.05 -1.16
N VAL A 184 8.29 13.36 0.13
CA VAL A 184 9.64 13.57 0.70
C VAL A 184 10.51 12.34 0.52
N LYS A 185 9.97 11.14 0.74
CA LYS A 185 10.68 9.88 0.51
C LYS A 185 11.09 9.73 -0.96
N THR A 186 10.18 10.01 -1.89
CA THR A 186 10.45 9.91 -3.33
C THR A 186 11.56 10.87 -3.75
N ASP A 187 11.55 12.10 -3.25
CA ASP A 187 12.61 13.09 -3.50
C ASP A 187 13.97 12.55 -3.01
N ILE A 188 14.03 12.06 -1.77
CA ILE A 188 15.24 11.46 -1.19
C ILE A 188 15.71 10.24 -1.99
N GLU A 189 14.80 9.37 -2.44
CA GLU A 189 15.15 8.22 -3.30
C GLU A 189 15.81 8.66 -4.61
N ILE A 190 15.32 9.73 -5.22
CA ILE A 190 15.92 10.32 -6.43
C ILE A 190 17.34 10.81 -6.14
N PHE A 191 17.53 11.54 -5.06
CA PHE A 191 18.83 12.10 -4.69
C PHE A 191 19.85 11.00 -4.34
N VAL A 192 19.44 9.99 -3.58
CA VAL A 192 20.28 8.83 -3.27
C VAL A 192 20.65 8.06 -4.55
N ARG A 193 19.71 7.94 -5.50
CA ARG A 193 20.00 7.32 -6.81
C ARG A 193 21.06 8.10 -7.58
N LEU A 194 20.99 9.43 -7.59
CA LEU A 194 22.00 10.28 -8.22
C LEU A 194 23.38 10.09 -7.58
N VAL A 195 23.45 10.11 -6.24
CA VAL A 195 24.71 9.91 -5.50
C VAL A 195 25.32 8.54 -5.82
N ARG A 196 24.51 7.47 -5.83
CA ARG A 196 24.97 6.13 -6.22
C ARG A 196 25.47 6.09 -7.66
N TRP A 197 24.81 6.81 -8.55
CA TRP A 197 25.26 6.90 -9.93
C TRP A 197 26.63 7.62 -10.02
N PHE A 198 26.88 8.68 -9.25
CA PHE A 198 28.20 9.32 -9.16
C PHE A 198 29.27 8.33 -8.67
N GLN A 199 28.99 7.59 -7.62
CA GLN A 199 29.93 6.58 -7.08
C GLN A 199 30.38 5.55 -8.12
N ILE A 200 29.52 5.22 -9.08
CA ILE A 200 29.80 4.21 -10.11
C ILE A 200 30.43 4.84 -11.35
N ASN A 201 29.95 6.00 -11.79
CA ASN A 201 30.27 6.56 -13.10
C ASN A 201 31.18 7.80 -13.06
N CYS A 202 31.30 8.47 -11.90
CA CYS A 202 32.01 9.71 -11.74
C CYS A 202 32.79 9.72 -10.41
N ILE A 203 33.79 8.83 -10.27
CA ILE A 203 34.53 8.59 -9.02
C ILE A 203 35.19 9.85 -8.46
N HIS A 204 35.48 10.85 -9.31
CA HIS A 204 36.06 12.12 -8.92
C HIS A 204 35.08 13.05 -8.19
N ILE A 205 33.77 12.73 -8.16
CA ILE A 205 32.75 13.53 -7.50
C ILE A 205 32.55 12.98 -6.08
N GLU A 206 33.10 13.67 -5.09
CA GLU A 206 33.03 13.26 -3.67
C GLU A 206 32.01 14.07 -2.85
N SER A 207 31.55 15.20 -3.38
CA SER A 207 30.65 16.15 -2.71
C SER A 207 29.82 16.98 -3.69
N TRP A 208 28.80 17.68 -3.20
CA TRP A 208 27.89 18.46 -4.04
C TRP A 208 28.53 19.66 -4.76
N ASP A 209 29.58 20.24 -4.20
CA ASP A 209 30.29 21.42 -4.75
C ASP A 209 31.14 21.09 -5.96
N THR A 210 31.51 19.80 -6.13
CA THR A 210 32.28 19.33 -7.29
C THR A 210 31.42 18.91 -8.47
N VAL A 211 30.10 18.84 -8.30
CA VAL A 211 29.16 18.39 -9.34
C VAL A 211 29.05 19.43 -10.45
N GLN A 212 29.28 19.00 -11.71
CA GLN A 212 29.15 19.82 -12.89
C GLN A 212 27.86 19.57 -13.66
N GLN A 213 27.52 20.49 -14.56
CA GLN A 213 26.30 20.39 -15.37
C GLN A 213 26.30 19.14 -16.27
N GLU A 214 27.46 18.79 -16.81
CA GLU A 214 27.65 17.62 -17.67
C GLU A 214 27.33 16.31 -16.93
N ASP A 215 27.67 16.23 -15.65
CA ASP A 215 27.45 15.04 -14.84
C ASP A 215 25.96 14.82 -14.61
N ILE A 216 25.24 15.88 -14.28
CA ILE A 216 23.79 15.83 -14.16
C ILE A 216 23.12 15.48 -15.49
N HIS A 217 23.62 16.06 -16.60
CA HIS A 217 23.08 15.76 -17.92
C HIS A 217 23.28 14.27 -18.28
N LYS A 218 24.47 13.72 -18.06
CA LYS A 218 24.74 12.28 -18.26
C LYS A 218 23.81 11.40 -17.44
N PHE A 219 23.62 11.72 -16.16
CA PHE A 219 22.66 11.00 -15.31
C PHE A 219 21.24 11.08 -15.88
N LEU A 220 20.76 12.26 -16.23
CA LEU A 220 19.42 12.45 -16.78
C LEU A 220 19.21 11.67 -18.09
N LEU A 221 20.25 11.52 -18.92
CA LEU A 221 20.18 10.73 -20.15
C LEU A 221 19.96 9.21 -19.89
N THR A 222 20.29 8.71 -18.71
CA THR A 222 20.01 7.30 -18.34
C THR A 222 18.51 7.04 -18.08
N LEU A 223 17.71 8.11 -17.94
CA LEU A 223 16.29 8.03 -17.62
C LEU A 223 15.43 8.13 -18.88
N THR A 224 14.20 7.54 -18.80
CA THR A 224 13.22 7.75 -19.87
C THR A 224 12.81 9.24 -19.99
N PRO A 225 12.42 9.75 -21.16
CA PRO A 225 12.12 11.17 -21.36
C PRO A 225 11.15 11.74 -20.32
N LYS A 226 10.06 11.03 -20.04
CA LYS A 226 9.07 11.43 -19.04
C LYS A 226 9.65 11.51 -17.61
N HIS A 227 10.45 10.54 -17.21
CA HIS A 227 11.10 10.49 -15.90
C HIS A 227 12.17 11.57 -15.76
N ARG A 228 12.91 11.82 -16.85
CA ARG A 228 13.96 12.84 -16.93
C ARG A 228 13.47 14.22 -16.51
N GLU A 229 12.32 14.64 -17.04
CA GLU A 229 11.75 15.94 -16.71
C GLU A 229 11.30 16.07 -15.25
N ILE A 230 10.72 15.02 -14.69
CA ILE A 230 10.34 14.99 -13.27
C ILE A 230 11.59 15.09 -12.40
N VAL A 231 12.56 14.20 -12.62
CA VAL A 231 13.80 14.16 -11.85
C VAL A 231 14.59 15.47 -11.98
N ARG A 232 14.63 16.08 -13.18
CA ARG A 232 15.26 17.38 -13.38
C ARG A 232 14.67 18.47 -12.50
N LYS A 233 13.34 18.53 -12.37
CA LYS A 233 12.64 19.48 -11.48
C LYS A 233 12.98 19.24 -10.02
N ASP A 234 12.98 18.00 -9.57
CA ASP A 234 13.28 17.65 -8.18
C ASP A 234 14.73 17.97 -7.83
N LEU A 235 15.68 17.66 -8.73
CA LEU A 235 17.09 18.04 -8.58
C LEU A 235 17.28 19.55 -8.58
N LEU A 236 16.55 20.30 -9.41
CA LEU A 236 16.62 21.77 -9.40
C LEU A 236 16.19 22.34 -8.05
N VAL A 237 15.17 21.77 -7.40
CA VAL A 237 14.76 22.18 -6.05
C VAL A 237 15.87 21.91 -5.04
N LEU A 238 16.54 20.75 -5.11
CA LEU A 238 17.67 20.42 -4.23
C LEU A 238 18.84 21.41 -4.44
N PHE A 239 19.23 21.66 -5.67
CA PHE A 239 20.37 22.55 -5.96
C PHE A 239 20.08 24.03 -5.67
N LYS A 240 18.82 24.47 -5.84
CA LYS A 240 18.39 25.81 -5.37
C LYS A 240 18.50 25.92 -3.84
N LEU A 241 18.15 24.87 -3.11
CA LEU A 241 18.35 24.80 -1.66
C LEU A 241 19.85 24.81 -1.31
N ALA A 242 20.66 23.97 -1.98
CA ALA A 242 22.10 23.90 -1.76
C ALA A 242 22.78 25.26 -1.93
N LYS A 243 22.44 26.02 -2.99
CA LYS A 243 22.94 27.37 -3.23
C LYS A 243 22.51 28.35 -2.13
N ARG A 244 21.23 28.31 -1.73
CA ARG A 244 20.69 29.13 -0.64
C ARG A 244 21.40 28.85 0.70
N LYS A 245 21.79 27.61 0.94
CA LYS A 245 22.50 27.15 2.14
C LYS A 245 24.04 27.26 2.00
N ARG A 246 24.54 27.86 0.92
CA ARG A 246 25.96 28.02 0.64
C ARG A 246 26.77 26.72 0.63
N GLN A 247 26.13 25.63 0.22
CA GLN A 247 26.79 24.33 0.05
C GLN A 247 27.39 24.17 -1.35
N ILE A 248 26.94 25.00 -2.30
CA ILE A 248 27.44 25.09 -3.68
C ILE A 248 27.47 26.53 -4.10
N THR A 249 28.35 26.88 -5.06
CA THR A 249 28.49 28.22 -5.62
C THR A 249 27.59 28.44 -6.84
N HIS A 250 27.38 27.41 -7.65
CA HIS A 250 26.57 27.44 -8.86
C HIS A 250 25.54 26.31 -8.87
N ILE A 251 24.47 26.45 -9.67
CA ILE A 251 23.47 25.42 -9.85
C ILE A 251 23.83 24.59 -11.08
N PRO A 252 24.18 23.30 -10.95
CA PRO A 252 24.63 22.45 -12.07
C PRO A 252 23.44 21.90 -12.90
N ILE A 253 22.37 22.67 -13.02
CA ILE A 253 21.18 22.33 -13.82
C ILE A 253 20.65 23.60 -14.46
N LEU A 254 20.39 23.54 -15.76
CA LEU A 254 19.72 24.63 -16.46
C LEU A 254 18.25 24.71 -16.04
N ASP A 255 17.79 25.88 -15.64
CA ASP A 255 16.40 26.18 -15.37
C ASP A 255 15.65 26.43 -16.70
N ILE A 256 15.62 25.42 -17.55
CA ILE A 256 14.91 25.49 -18.83
C ILE A 256 13.43 25.28 -18.53
N LYS A 257 12.61 26.26 -18.79
CA LYS A 257 11.16 26.07 -18.77
C LYS A 257 10.80 25.10 -19.89
N SER A 258 10.38 23.90 -19.51
CA SER A 258 9.85 22.93 -20.49
C SER A 258 8.69 23.59 -21.23
N ARG A 259 8.82 23.72 -22.54
CA ARG A 259 7.72 24.16 -23.43
C ARG A 259 6.81 23.01 -23.82
N GLU A 260 7.16 21.79 -23.43
CA GLU A 260 6.27 20.64 -23.66
C GLU A 260 5.02 20.81 -22.80
N LEU A 261 3.93 21.12 -23.46
CA LEU A 261 2.61 21.02 -22.86
C LEU A 261 2.44 19.59 -22.33
N PRO A 262 1.92 19.42 -21.11
CA PRO A 262 1.61 18.08 -20.62
C PRO A 262 0.75 17.38 -21.67
N PRO A 263 0.99 16.09 -21.95
CA PRO A 263 0.21 15.37 -22.96
C PRO A 263 -1.27 15.56 -22.64
N THR A 264 -1.96 16.20 -23.58
CA THR A 264 -3.40 16.43 -23.48
C THR A 264 -4.04 15.06 -23.50
N ILE A 265 -4.65 14.65 -22.41
CA ILE A 265 -5.48 13.44 -22.40
C ILE A 265 -6.80 13.86 -23.04
N GLU A 266 -7.06 13.36 -24.22
CA GLU A 266 -8.28 13.64 -24.93
C GLU A 266 -9.48 12.98 -24.25
N SER A 267 -10.63 13.63 -24.31
CA SER A 267 -11.90 13.02 -23.96
C SER A 267 -12.24 11.91 -24.97
N LEU A 268 -12.98 10.92 -24.52
CA LEU A 268 -13.47 9.86 -25.40
C LEU A 268 -14.37 10.43 -26.49
N THR A 269 -14.25 9.88 -27.69
CA THR A 269 -15.22 10.15 -28.79
C THR A 269 -16.61 9.67 -28.42
N PHE A 270 -17.63 10.13 -29.09
CA PHE A 270 -19.00 9.71 -28.84
C PHE A 270 -19.19 8.18 -28.95
N ASP A 271 -18.61 7.55 -29.98
CA ASP A 271 -18.69 6.10 -30.17
C ASP A 271 -18.01 5.32 -29.07
N GLU A 272 -16.89 5.84 -28.55
CA GLU A 272 -16.21 5.26 -27.40
C GLU A 272 -17.02 5.38 -26.11
N GLN A 273 -17.69 6.52 -25.90
CA GLN A 273 -18.62 6.73 -24.78
C GLN A 273 -19.80 5.74 -24.83
N VAL A 274 -20.42 5.59 -26.00
CA VAL A 274 -21.50 4.61 -26.23
C VAL A 274 -21.01 3.19 -25.94
N ARG A 275 -19.79 2.85 -26.36
CA ARG A 275 -19.16 1.53 -26.08
C ARG A 275 -18.99 1.30 -24.60
N VAL A 276 -18.45 2.28 -23.86
CA VAL A 276 -18.29 2.20 -22.39
C VAL A 276 -19.64 1.99 -21.71
N ALA A 277 -20.65 2.79 -22.06
CA ALA A 277 -22.00 2.66 -21.50
C ALA A 277 -22.63 1.28 -21.78
N LYS A 278 -22.47 0.74 -23.00
CA LYS A 278 -22.94 -0.62 -23.35
C LYS A 278 -22.24 -1.70 -22.54
N VAL A 279 -20.92 -1.59 -22.36
CA VAL A 279 -20.14 -2.58 -21.55
C VAL A 279 -20.59 -2.55 -20.09
N ILE A 280 -20.77 -1.38 -19.48
CA ILE A 280 -21.30 -1.25 -18.12
C ILE A 280 -22.66 -1.96 -18.01
N LYS A 281 -23.60 -1.64 -18.92
CA LYS A 281 -24.95 -2.21 -18.89
C LYS A 281 -24.97 -3.73 -19.08
N SER A 282 -24.15 -4.25 -20.01
CA SER A 282 -24.16 -5.68 -20.35
C SER A 282 -23.49 -6.57 -19.28
N ARG A 283 -22.56 -6.04 -18.47
CA ARG A 283 -21.78 -6.82 -17.52
C ARG A 283 -22.07 -6.51 -16.04
N LEU A 284 -23.14 -5.81 -15.77
CA LEU A 284 -23.51 -5.35 -14.43
C LEU A 284 -23.58 -6.50 -13.41
N TYR A 285 -24.16 -7.62 -13.77
CA TYR A 285 -24.32 -8.79 -12.88
C TYR A 285 -23.09 -9.71 -12.88
N GLU A 286 -22.30 -9.73 -13.96
CA GLU A 286 -21.13 -10.60 -14.08
C GLU A 286 -19.90 -10.00 -13.40
N GLN A 287 -19.69 -8.70 -13.55
CA GLN A 287 -18.50 -7.96 -13.09
C GLN A 287 -18.90 -6.67 -12.35
N PRO A 288 -19.68 -6.74 -11.25
CA PRO A 288 -20.22 -5.56 -10.60
C PRO A 288 -19.14 -4.63 -10.02
N LEU A 289 -17.98 -5.15 -9.59
CA LEU A 289 -16.87 -4.32 -9.14
C LEU A 289 -16.32 -3.43 -10.27
N GLU A 290 -16.01 -4.03 -11.42
CA GLU A 290 -15.44 -3.33 -12.56
C GLU A 290 -16.43 -2.32 -13.13
N CYS A 291 -17.71 -2.70 -13.19
CA CYS A 291 -18.81 -1.79 -13.56
C CYS A 291 -18.88 -0.58 -12.62
N LEU A 292 -18.86 -0.82 -11.30
CA LEU A 292 -18.92 0.24 -10.30
C LEU A 292 -17.74 1.20 -10.42
N LEU A 293 -16.52 0.68 -10.52
CA LEU A 293 -15.31 1.51 -10.67
C LEU A 293 -15.38 2.37 -11.94
N THR A 294 -15.85 1.78 -13.03
CA THR A 294 -15.97 2.48 -14.33
C THR A 294 -17.07 3.53 -14.29
N THR A 295 -18.25 3.22 -13.72
CA THR A 295 -19.36 4.14 -13.51
C THR A 295 -18.95 5.36 -12.70
N LEU A 296 -18.29 5.16 -11.57
CA LEU A 296 -17.81 6.25 -10.71
C LEU A 296 -16.79 7.16 -11.41
N CYS A 297 -15.96 6.62 -12.31
CA CYS A 297 -15.04 7.42 -13.12
C CYS A 297 -15.75 8.15 -14.26
N PHE A 298 -16.65 7.46 -14.99
CA PHE A 298 -17.23 7.91 -16.25
C PHE A 298 -18.40 8.86 -16.06
N TYR A 299 -19.34 8.55 -15.15
CA TYR A 299 -20.53 9.40 -14.94
C TYR A 299 -20.33 10.46 -13.85
N HIS A 300 -19.50 10.17 -12.84
CA HIS A 300 -19.32 11.09 -11.69
C HIS A 300 -17.95 11.75 -11.64
N GLY A 301 -17.06 11.48 -12.60
CA GLY A 301 -15.74 12.10 -12.69
C GLY A 301 -14.86 11.85 -11.46
N LEU A 302 -15.06 10.75 -10.72
CA LEU A 302 -14.26 10.46 -9.56
C LEU A 302 -12.84 10.01 -9.93
N SER A 303 -11.87 10.53 -9.19
CA SER A 303 -10.49 10.03 -9.28
C SER A 303 -10.35 8.69 -8.55
N SER A 304 -9.35 7.89 -8.93
CA SER A 304 -9.01 6.67 -8.18
C SER A 304 -8.76 6.94 -6.70
N SER A 305 -8.25 8.13 -6.34
CA SER A 305 -8.04 8.52 -4.94
C SER A 305 -9.35 8.75 -4.19
N HIS A 306 -10.37 9.29 -4.83
CA HIS A 306 -11.70 9.40 -4.24
C HIS A 306 -12.33 8.03 -4.06
N ILE A 307 -12.36 7.22 -5.13
CA ILE A 307 -12.99 5.89 -5.14
C ILE A 307 -12.41 4.97 -4.06
N ARG A 308 -11.09 4.92 -3.92
CA ARG A 308 -10.44 4.07 -2.91
C ARG A 308 -10.81 4.38 -1.47
N ASN A 309 -11.20 5.62 -1.20
CA ASN A 309 -11.50 6.10 0.14
C ASN A 309 -12.99 6.03 0.50
N ILE A 310 -13.87 5.64 -0.43
CA ILE A 310 -15.30 5.47 -0.17
C ILE A 310 -15.48 4.38 0.88
N LYS A 311 -16.20 4.72 1.94
CA LYS A 311 -16.63 3.76 2.97
C LYS A 311 -18.08 3.34 2.70
N ILE A 312 -18.47 2.18 3.23
CA ILE A 312 -19.87 1.75 3.15
C ILE A 312 -20.80 2.75 3.85
N SER A 313 -20.34 3.33 4.96
CA SER A 313 -21.08 4.35 5.70
C SER A 313 -21.35 5.63 4.93
N ASP A 314 -20.57 5.91 3.88
CA ASP A 314 -20.70 7.10 3.04
C ASP A 314 -21.84 6.97 2.02
N ILE A 315 -22.35 5.74 1.81
CA ILE A 315 -23.44 5.44 0.91
C ILE A 315 -24.76 5.57 1.68
N LYS A 316 -25.57 6.56 1.32
CA LYS A 316 -26.90 6.78 1.88
C LYS A 316 -27.95 6.35 0.87
N VAL A 317 -28.39 5.09 0.98
CA VAL A 317 -29.33 4.47 0.04
C VAL A 317 -30.66 5.26 0.00
N ASP A 318 -31.16 5.68 1.14
CA ASP A 318 -32.41 6.46 1.27
C ASP A 318 -32.35 7.80 0.54
N LEU A 319 -31.17 8.42 0.54
CA LEU A 319 -30.92 9.69 -0.13
C LEU A 319 -30.40 9.52 -1.56
N LYS A 320 -30.21 8.27 -2.00
CA LYS A 320 -29.58 7.92 -3.27
C LYS A 320 -28.29 8.69 -3.52
N ALA A 321 -27.41 8.76 -2.52
CA ALA A 321 -26.23 9.58 -2.60
C ALA A 321 -25.00 8.94 -1.92
N ILE A 322 -23.80 9.27 -2.42
CA ILE A 322 -22.53 9.01 -1.78
C ILE A 322 -21.97 10.33 -1.26
N TYR A 323 -21.68 10.38 0.05
CA TYR A 323 -21.08 11.54 0.70
C TYR A 323 -19.57 11.35 0.81
N LEU A 324 -18.81 12.24 0.20
CA LEU A 324 -17.36 12.25 0.29
C LEU A 324 -16.91 13.48 1.06
N ASN A 325 -15.88 13.31 1.91
CA ASN A 325 -15.27 14.45 2.58
C ASN A 325 -14.77 15.47 1.54
N GLU A 326 -15.04 16.75 1.81
CA GLU A 326 -14.58 17.90 1.01
C GLU A 326 -15.16 17.96 -0.43
N ARG A 327 -16.28 17.31 -0.69
CA ARG A 327 -16.94 17.32 -2.01
C ARG A 327 -18.46 17.33 -1.87
N SER A 328 -19.14 17.92 -2.86
CA SER A 328 -20.59 17.82 -2.99
C SER A 328 -21.06 16.37 -3.06
N PRO A 329 -22.23 16.03 -2.51
CA PRO A 329 -22.80 14.70 -2.59
C PRO A 329 -22.94 14.23 -4.04
N ILE A 330 -22.67 12.96 -4.27
CA ILE A 330 -22.83 12.32 -5.57
C ILE A 330 -24.20 11.66 -5.58
N TYR A 331 -25.12 12.18 -6.38
CA TYR A 331 -26.46 11.61 -6.53
C TYR A 331 -26.43 10.43 -7.49
N LEU A 332 -27.09 9.36 -7.11
CA LEU A 332 -27.11 8.09 -7.82
C LEU A 332 -28.45 7.85 -8.52
N SER A 333 -28.42 7.37 -9.74
CA SER A 333 -29.58 6.85 -10.44
C SER A 333 -30.04 5.51 -9.85
N ASN A 334 -31.24 5.06 -10.20
CA ASN A 334 -31.74 3.75 -9.78
C ASN A 334 -30.85 2.60 -10.27
N ASP A 335 -30.35 2.68 -11.50
CA ASP A 335 -29.46 1.67 -12.09
C ASP A 335 -28.12 1.58 -11.33
N GLU A 336 -27.60 2.73 -10.88
CA GLU A 336 -26.38 2.78 -10.08
C GLU A 336 -26.57 2.23 -8.66
N LEU A 337 -27.76 2.43 -8.07
CA LEU A 337 -28.12 1.79 -6.81
C LEU A 337 -28.20 0.27 -6.96
N ILE A 338 -28.78 -0.24 -8.05
CA ILE A 338 -28.79 -1.67 -8.36
C ILE A 338 -27.35 -2.19 -8.45
N LEU A 339 -26.50 -1.50 -9.19
CA LEU A 339 -25.09 -1.86 -9.34
C LEU A 339 -24.33 -1.91 -7.99
N ILE A 340 -24.52 -0.89 -7.15
CA ILE A 340 -23.92 -0.85 -5.81
C ILE A 340 -24.43 -2.04 -4.96
N ASN A 341 -25.70 -2.32 -4.98
CA ASN A 341 -26.30 -3.43 -4.22
C ASN A 341 -25.77 -4.79 -4.70
N GLU A 342 -25.66 -5.00 -6.01
CA GLU A 342 -25.08 -6.24 -6.55
C GLU A 342 -23.60 -6.39 -6.15
N TYR A 343 -22.84 -5.30 -6.17
CA TYR A 343 -21.47 -5.35 -5.68
C TYR A 343 -21.39 -5.64 -4.16
N ILE A 344 -22.23 -5.00 -3.35
CA ILE A 344 -22.29 -5.25 -1.89
C ILE A 344 -22.68 -6.69 -1.61
N LYS A 345 -23.61 -7.25 -2.37
CA LYS A 345 -24.01 -8.67 -2.28
C LYS A 345 -22.83 -9.60 -2.62
N GLN A 346 -22.14 -9.35 -3.73
CA GLN A 346 -20.92 -10.09 -4.07
C GLN A 346 -19.86 -9.99 -2.98
N ARG A 347 -19.66 -8.78 -2.43
CA ARG A 347 -18.74 -8.50 -1.35
C ARG A 347 -19.10 -9.26 -0.07
N SER A 348 -20.37 -9.35 0.29
CA SER A 348 -20.84 -10.03 1.51
C SER A 348 -20.61 -11.57 1.48
N ASN A 349 -20.48 -12.15 0.29
CA ASN A 349 -20.14 -13.57 0.14
C ASN A 349 -18.67 -13.88 0.45
N ILE A 350 -17.83 -12.85 0.63
CA ILE A 350 -16.42 -13.01 0.98
C ILE A 350 -16.30 -13.15 2.50
N ARG A 351 -15.59 -14.19 2.95
CA ARG A 351 -15.39 -14.45 4.39
C ARG A 351 -14.63 -13.29 5.06
N ASN A 352 -14.99 -12.97 6.30
CA ASN A 352 -14.32 -11.98 7.17
C ASN A 352 -14.29 -10.54 6.64
N VAL A 353 -15.30 -10.13 5.86
CA VAL A 353 -15.38 -8.83 5.24
C VAL A 353 -16.44 -7.91 5.86
N GLN A 354 -17.36 -8.47 6.66
CA GLN A 354 -18.52 -7.74 7.19
C GLN A 354 -18.16 -6.47 7.96
N ASN A 355 -17.04 -6.48 8.70
CA ASN A 355 -16.59 -5.35 9.52
C ASN A 355 -15.59 -4.43 8.81
N LYS A 356 -15.32 -4.61 7.49
CA LYS A 356 -14.37 -3.77 6.77
C LYS A 356 -15.04 -2.48 6.31
N PRO A 357 -14.48 -1.30 6.67
CA PRO A 357 -15.16 -0.03 6.44
C PRO A 357 -15.21 0.40 4.96
N PHE A 358 -14.16 0.07 4.19
CA PHE A 358 -14.05 0.55 2.80
C PHE A 358 -14.98 -0.22 1.85
N LEU A 359 -15.60 0.53 0.93
CA LEU A 359 -16.45 -0.06 -0.12
C LEU A 359 -15.65 -1.06 -0.94
N ILE A 360 -14.50 -0.65 -1.45
CA ILE A 360 -13.62 -1.51 -2.23
C ILE A 360 -12.59 -2.16 -1.30
N LEU A 361 -12.57 -3.48 -1.31
CA LEU A 361 -11.70 -4.26 -0.43
C LEU A 361 -10.26 -4.30 -0.90
N SER A 362 -9.33 -4.11 0.02
CA SER A 362 -7.91 -4.31 -0.20
C SER A 362 -7.50 -5.72 0.23
N ALA A 363 -7.17 -6.58 -0.73
CA ALA A 363 -6.67 -7.93 -0.46
C ALA A 363 -5.13 -7.96 -0.48
N SER A 364 -4.54 -8.73 0.43
CA SER A 364 -3.15 -9.18 0.32
C SER A 364 -3.07 -10.40 -0.61
N SER A 365 -1.85 -10.81 -0.97
CA SER A 365 -1.58 -12.01 -1.79
C SER A 365 -2.13 -13.33 -1.18
N SER A 366 -2.55 -13.31 0.08
CA SER A 366 -3.11 -14.45 0.83
C SER A 366 -4.61 -14.34 1.07
N GLU A 367 -5.34 -13.58 0.26
CA GLU A 367 -6.79 -13.31 0.42
C GLU A 367 -7.18 -12.70 1.77
N VAL A 368 -6.20 -12.16 2.49
CA VAL A 368 -6.44 -11.46 3.74
C VAL A 368 -6.84 -10.02 3.42
N TYR A 369 -8.10 -9.69 3.68
CA TYR A 369 -8.63 -8.35 3.47
C TYR A 369 -8.22 -7.42 4.59
N GLN A 370 -7.58 -6.31 4.23
CA GLN A 370 -7.00 -5.34 5.15
C GLN A 370 -7.92 -4.14 5.38
N ASP A 371 -7.85 -3.54 6.58
CA ASP A 371 -8.59 -2.31 6.93
C ASP A 371 -7.86 -1.05 6.40
N ARG A 372 -7.50 -1.08 5.14
CA ARG A 372 -6.87 0.05 4.46
C ARG A 372 -7.46 0.28 3.07
N PRO A 373 -7.39 1.50 2.56
CA PRO A 373 -7.82 1.79 1.20
C PRO A 373 -7.03 0.97 0.17
N ILE A 374 -7.71 0.54 -0.88
CA ILE A 374 -7.08 -0.15 -2.00
C ILE A 374 -6.05 0.73 -2.72
N ASN A 375 -5.08 0.12 -3.42
CA ASN A 375 -4.11 0.85 -4.21
C ASN A 375 -4.75 1.45 -5.49
N ASN A 376 -4.42 2.71 -5.81
CA ASN A 376 -4.85 3.38 -7.04
C ASN A 376 -4.50 2.59 -8.31
N ALA A 377 -3.35 1.90 -8.32
CA ALA A 377 -2.94 1.07 -9.45
C ALA A 377 -3.87 -0.13 -9.70
N PHE A 378 -4.49 -0.68 -8.64
CA PHE A 378 -5.49 -1.74 -8.78
C PHE A 378 -6.73 -1.20 -9.53
N ILE A 379 -7.27 -0.05 -9.10
CA ILE A 379 -8.41 0.61 -9.74
C ILE A 379 -8.09 0.86 -11.21
N ALA A 380 -6.93 1.47 -11.49
CA ALA A 380 -6.52 1.78 -12.85
C ALA A 380 -6.44 0.54 -13.74
N ARG A 381 -5.87 -0.55 -13.22
CA ARG A 381 -5.76 -1.82 -13.95
C ARG A 381 -7.12 -2.45 -14.21
N LYS A 382 -8.01 -2.48 -13.20
CA LYS A 382 -9.36 -3.05 -13.33
C LYS A 382 -10.21 -2.28 -14.33
N VAL A 383 -10.27 -0.97 -14.24
CA VAL A 383 -11.01 -0.11 -15.18
C VAL A 383 -10.46 -0.27 -16.60
N LYS A 384 -9.13 -0.22 -16.78
CA LYS A 384 -8.53 -0.38 -18.12
C LYS A 384 -8.78 -1.76 -18.72
N ALA A 385 -8.70 -2.82 -17.93
CA ALA A 385 -8.99 -4.17 -18.39
C ALA A 385 -10.48 -4.35 -18.77
N PHE A 386 -11.40 -3.66 -18.09
CA PHE A 386 -12.82 -3.76 -18.29
C PHE A 386 -13.33 -3.01 -19.52
N CYS A 387 -12.95 -1.74 -19.70
CA CYS A 387 -13.46 -0.88 -20.76
C CYS A 387 -12.41 -0.42 -21.79
N GLY A 388 -11.13 -0.75 -21.60
CA GLY A 388 -10.02 -0.33 -22.48
C GLY A 388 -9.44 1.05 -22.17
N PHE A 389 -10.11 1.86 -21.34
CA PHE A 389 -9.74 3.24 -21.05
C PHE A 389 -9.20 3.41 -19.63
N THR A 390 -8.42 4.48 -19.41
CA THR A 390 -7.88 4.78 -18.08
C THR A 390 -8.93 5.54 -17.24
N PRO A 391 -8.90 5.45 -15.89
CA PRO A 391 -9.73 6.28 -15.04
C PRO A 391 -9.61 7.78 -15.34
N LYS A 392 -8.41 8.22 -15.74
CA LYS A 392 -8.17 9.62 -16.06
C LYS A 392 -8.88 10.06 -17.34
N SER A 393 -8.84 9.25 -18.41
CA SER A 393 -9.58 9.56 -19.66
C SER A 393 -11.10 9.57 -19.44
N LEU A 394 -11.63 8.60 -18.70
CA LEU A 394 -13.06 8.57 -18.35
C LEU A 394 -13.48 9.82 -17.56
N ARG A 395 -12.68 10.21 -16.58
CA ARG A 395 -12.94 11.43 -15.78
C ARG A 395 -12.90 12.71 -16.62
N ILE A 396 -11.92 12.83 -17.52
CA ILE A 396 -11.85 13.98 -18.43
C ILE A 396 -13.08 14.03 -19.34
N THR A 397 -13.52 12.87 -19.85
CA THR A 397 -14.74 12.77 -20.63
C THR A 397 -15.97 13.24 -19.84
N CYS A 398 -16.12 12.82 -18.60
CA CYS A 398 -17.19 13.29 -17.73
C CYS A 398 -17.17 14.82 -17.60
N PHE A 399 -16.02 15.41 -17.31
CA PHE A 399 -15.89 16.86 -17.16
C PHE A 399 -16.13 17.60 -18.49
N SER A 400 -15.67 17.03 -19.61
CA SER A 400 -15.94 17.58 -20.94
C SER A 400 -17.43 17.61 -21.25
N MET A 401 -18.15 16.52 -20.94
CA MET A 401 -19.60 16.45 -21.11
C MET A 401 -20.35 17.47 -20.25
N ILE A 402 -19.95 17.59 -18.96
CA ILE A 402 -20.55 18.57 -18.04
C ILE A 402 -20.28 19.99 -18.54
N ALA A 403 -19.04 20.30 -18.90
CA ALA A 403 -18.69 21.64 -19.42
C ALA A 403 -19.40 22.00 -20.69
N SER A 404 -19.60 21.03 -21.60
CA SER A 404 -20.33 21.24 -22.87
C SER A 404 -21.83 21.50 -22.68
N ASN A 405 -22.45 20.85 -21.69
CA ASN A 405 -23.87 20.95 -21.44
C ASN A 405 -24.26 22.11 -20.51
N PHE A 406 -23.41 22.42 -19.52
CA PHE A 406 -23.74 23.35 -18.42
C PHE A 406 -22.79 24.53 -18.31
N GLY A 407 -21.75 24.60 -19.14
CA GLY A 407 -20.68 25.57 -19.06
C GLY A 407 -19.54 25.17 -18.13
N PRO A 408 -18.30 25.66 -18.39
CA PRO A 408 -17.13 25.29 -17.61
C PRO A 408 -17.13 25.80 -16.17
N GLN A 409 -17.92 26.82 -15.84
CA GLN A 409 -18.02 27.42 -14.50
C GLN A 409 -18.47 26.40 -13.46
N ILE A 410 -19.39 25.49 -13.82
CA ILE A 410 -19.92 24.48 -12.90
C ILE A 410 -18.83 23.51 -12.38
N LEU A 411 -17.73 23.36 -13.11
CA LEU A 411 -16.60 22.52 -12.69
C LEU A 411 -15.69 23.20 -11.65
N VAL A 412 -15.84 24.50 -11.44
CA VAL A 412 -15.06 25.27 -10.47
C VAL A 412 -15.78 25.35 -9.13
N GLU A 413 -17.10 25.30 -9.16
CA GLU A 413 -17.97 25.43 -7.97
C GLU A 413 -18.30 24.08 -7.30
N GLY A 414 -18.11 22.95 -7.99
CA GLY A 414 -18.34 21.57 -7.53
C GLY A 414 -17.05 20.81 -7.24
#